data_f3112f23d5e472de3f4eca6855144a51
#
_entry.id   f3112f23d5e472de3f4eca6855144a51
#
_cell.length_a   1.000
_cell.length_b   1.000
_cell.length_c   1.000
_cell.angle_alpha   90.00
_cell.angle_beta   90.00
_cell.angle_gamma   90.00
#
_symmetry.space_group_name_H-M   'P 1'
#
loop_
_entity.id
_entity.type
_entity.pdbx_description
1 polymer ?
#
loop_
_entity_poly.entity_id
_entity_poly.type
_entity_poly.pdbx_seq_one_letter_code
_entity_poly.pdbx_strand_id
1 'polypeptide(L)'
;MKSSKLLNKLLIITFLALIASLVALVMVCIYTNLPNDSQSNYQDCEVTNTHTVEKSAHYTVTSEERELLAKIVYLESSVCSSNTQKDVCSVVFNRLESGKWKKDMNGDGKITLYDIVYYPCAFFPVLEGKMDSCVPDANAYKAVDYVIKNGPTIPTYVRYFRSDRHFTEWYDEGYIGYHNRDNMYFGYFEGWEQGQW
;
A
#
# COMPACT_ATOMS: atom_id res chain seq x y z
N MET A 1 35.04 -48.87 10.50
CA MET A 1 33.80 -48.08 10.74
C MET A 1 33.97 -46.66 11.29
N LYS A 2 35.06 -46.26 11.94
CA LYS A 2 35.25 -44.87 12.44
C LYS A 2 35.60 -43.84 11.34
N SER A 3 36.26 -44.25 10.24
CA SER A 3 36.75 -43.37 9.18
C SER A 3 35.61 -42.72 8.34
N SER A 4 34.54 -43.47 8.03
CA SER A 4 33.41 -42.95 7.21
C SER A 4 32.62 -41.84 7.92
N LYS A 5 32.48 -41.91 9.25
CA LYS A 5 31.76 -40.87 10.01
C LYS A 5 32.54 -39.54 10.06
N LEU A 6 33.86 -39.61 10.05
CA LEU A 6 34.71 -38.42 10.02
C LEU A 6 34.67 -37.75 8.67
N LEU A 7 34.69 -38.54 7.60
CA LEU A 7 34.62 -38.08 6.21
C LEU A 7 33.27 -37.35 5.95
N ASN A 8 32.15 -37.92 6.43
CA ASN A 8 30.84 -37.30 6.28
C ASN A 8 30.71 -36.00 7.06
N LYS A 9 31.27 -35.89 8.27
CA LYS A 9 31.31 -34.64 9.01
C LYS A 9 32.12 -33.57 8.31
N LEU A 10 33.26 -33.91 7.74
CA LEU A 10 34.09 -32.99 6.97
C LEU A 10 33.35 -32.48 5.72
N LEU A 11 32.65 -33.36 5.01
CA LEU A 11 31.86 -33.02 3.82
C LEU A 11 30.72 -32.05 4.16
N ILE A 12 30.04 -32.26 5.28
CA ILE A 12 28.96 -31.36 5.74
C ILE A 12 29.49 -29.96 6.11
N ILE A 13 30.63 -29.90 6.77
CA ILE A 13 31.25 -28.61 7.16
C ILE A 13 31.68 -27.83 5.91
N THR A 14 32.29 -28.47 4.92
CA THR A 14 32.68 -27.82 3.66
C THR A 14 31.46 -27.34 2.87
N PHE A 15 30.39 -28.11 2.85
CA PHE A 15 29.15 -27.72 2.17
C PHE A 15 28.47 -26.52 2.81
N LEU A 16 28.43 -26.48 4.16
CA LEU A 16 27.91 -25.34 4.90
C LEU A 16 28.76 -24.06 4.70
N ALA A 17 30.08 -24.20 4.65
CA ALA A 17 30.98 -23.08 4.37
C ALA A 17 30.76 -22.51 2.94
N LEU A 18 30.49 -23.39 1.96
CA LEU A 18 30.22 -22.99 0.57
C LEU A 18 28.91 -22.22 0.46
N ILE A 19 27.86 -22.66 1.16
CA ILE A 19 26.55 -21.96 1.21
C ILE A 19 26.71 -20.59 1.86
N ALA A 20 27.43 -20.48 2.96
CA ALA A 20 27.68 -19.20 3.64
C ALA A 20 28.41 -18.19 2.74
N SER A 21 29.40 -18.68 1.98
CA SER A 21 30.13 -17.86 0.98
C SER A 21 29.23 -17.38 -0.15
N LEU A 22 28.34 -18.24 -0.66
CA LEU A 22 27.40 -17.88 -1.73
C LEU A 22 26.40 -16.82 -1.26
N VAL A 23 25.87 -16.95 -0.03
CA VAL A 23 24.96 -15.97 0.56
C VAL A 23 25.64 -14.60 0.75
N ALA A 24 26.89 -14.59 1.19
CA ALA A 24 27.67 -13.36 1.32
C ALA A 24 27.89 -12.68 -0.05
N LEU A 25 28.16 -13.45 -1.11
CA LEU A 25 28.34 -12.92 -2.46
C LEU A 25 27.05 -12.30 -3.02
N VAL A 26 25.90 -12.95 -2.79
CA VAL A 26 24.58 -12.43 -3.20
C VAL A 26 24.26 -11.14 -2.46
N MET A 27 24.56 -11.05 -1.15
CA MET A 27 24.36 -9.82 -0.37
C MET A 27 25.23 -8.67 -0.88
N VAL A 28 26.50 -8.91 -1.23
CA VAL A 28 27.36 -7.88 -1.82
C VAL A 28 26.78 -7.41 -3.18
N CYS A 29 26.32 -8.32 -4.03
CA CYS A 29 25.69 -7.94 -5.30
C CYS A 29 24.41 -7.11 -5.12
N ILE A 30 23.63 -7.37 -4.10
CA ILE A 30 22.42 -6.57 -3.78
C ILE A 30 22.84 -5.17 -3.32
N TYR A 31 23.84 -5.06 -2.45
CA TYR A 31 24.30 -3.77 -1.95
C TYR A 31 24.97 -2.90 -3.01
N THR A 32 25.69 -3.49 -3.98
CA THR A 32 26.37 -2.74 -5.04
C THR A 32 25.44 -2.29 -6.17
N ASN A 33 24.25 -2.90 -6.31
CA ASN A 33 23.26 -2.55 -7.33
C ASN A 33 22.10 -1.69 -6.80
N LEU A 34 22.15 -1.23 -5.54
CA LEU A 34 21.21 -0.21 -5.07
C LEU A 34 21.54 1.12 -5.77
N PRO A 35 20.55 1.74 -6.44
CA PRO A 35 20.77 3.06 -7.05
C PRO A 35 21.15 4.04 -5.95
N ASN A 36 22.30 4.67 -6.11
CA ASN A 36 22.82 5.67 -5.18
C ASN A 36 22.11 7.00 -5.48
N ASP A 37 20.94 7.22 -4.89
CA ASP A 37 20.19 8.46 -4.96
C ASP A 37 20.77 9.50 -4.00
N SER A 38 22.00 9.93 -4.27
CA SER A 38 22.62 11.04 -3.55
C SER A 38 23.66 11.73 -4.40
N GLN A 39 23.22 12.47 -5.43
CA GLN A 39 23.96 13.65 -5.89
C GLN A 39 22.98 14.74 -6.31
N SER A 40 22.67 15.60 -5.34
CA SER A 40 22.12 16.93 -5.59
C SER A 40 23.21 17.78 -6.24
N ASN A 41 23.16 17.91 -7.55
CA ASN A 41 23.88 18.96 -8.26
C ASN A 41 23.14 20.29 -8.00
N TYR A 42 23.63 21.06 -7.05
CA TYR A 42 23.36 22.51 -6.99
C TYR A 42 24.04 23.15 -8.16
N GLN A 43 23.29 23.42 -9.22
CA GLN A 43 23.70 24.35 -10.28
C GLN A 43 22.90 25.62 -10.05
N ASP A 44 23.62 26.66 -9.66
CA ASP A 44 23.14 28.05 -9.63
C ASP A 44 22.53 28.37 -10.99
N CYS A 45 21.22 28.51 -11.06
CA CYS A 45 20.53 29.08 -12.21
C CYS A 45 19.80 30.33 -11.75
N GLU A 46 20.12 31.41 -12.46
CA GLU A 46 19.53 32.74 -12.39
C GLU A 46 18.02 32.71 -12.13
N VAL A 47 17.61 33.58 -11.21
CA VAL A 47 16.22 33.88 -10.88
C VAL A 47 15.52 34.49 -12.10
N THR A 48 14.98 33.66 -12.96
CA THR A 48 13.86 34.06 -13.81
C THR A 48 12.58 33.84 -13.01
N ASN A 49 11.86 34.92 -12.72
CA ASN A 49 10.55 34.95 -12.13
C ASN A 49 9.54 34.20 -13.03
N THR A 50 9.57 32.88 -12.99
CA THR A 50 8.45 32.08 -13.43
C THR A 50 7.50 31.93 -12.26
N HIS A 51 6.33 32.56 -12.36
CA HIS A 51 5.17 32.24 -11.53
C HIS A 51 4.90 30.74 -11.63
N THR A 52 5.52 29.94 -10.77
CA THR A 52 5.07 28.57 -10.51
C THR A 52 3.73 28.71 -9.81
N VAL A 53 2.65 28.52 -10.55
CA VAL A 53 1.33 28.28 -9.96
C VAL A 53 1.51 27.03 -9.10
N GLU A 54 1.63 27.18 -7.78
CA GLU A 54 1.56 26.05 -6.87
C GLU A 54 0.22 25.38 -7.12
N LYS A 55 0.26 24.18 -7.69
CA LYS A 55 -0.94 23.37 -7.90
C LYS A 55 -1.54 23.14 -6.51
N SER A 56 -2.71 23.72 -6.24
CA SER A 56 -3.46 23.44 -5.01
C SER A 56 -3.61 21.94 -4.82
N ALA A 57 -3.54 21.47 -3.58
CA ALA A 57 -3.76 20.06 -3.29
C ALA A 57 -5.11 19.60 -3.87
N HIS A 58 -5.18 18.36 -4.35
CA HIS A 58 -6.41 17.80 -4.93
C HIS A 58 -7.48 17.60 -3.84
N TYR A 59 -7.05 17.18 -2.65
CA TYR A 59 -7.92 17.03 -1.47
C TYR A 59 -7.47 17.94 -0.34
N THR A 60 -8.45 18.41 0.45
CA THR A 60 -8.21 19.05 1.74
C THR A 60 -8.63 18.07 2.82
N VAL A 61 -7.70 17.67 3.67
CA VAL A 61 -7.93 16.75 4.78
C VAL A 61 -7.35 17.32 6.07
N THR A 62 -7.91 16.94 7.21
CA THR A 62 -7.34 17.29 8.52
C THR A 62 -6.13 16.42 8.86
N SER A 63 -5.39 16.78 9.92
CA SER A 63 -4.27 15.94 10.42
C SER A 63 -4.75 14.56 10.88
N GLU A 64 -5.93 14.51 11.50
CA GLU A 64 -6.57 13.29 11.98
C GLU A 64 -7.00 12.39 10.84
N GLU A 65 -7.56 12.95 9.77
CA GLU A 65 -7.90 12.19 8.56
C GLU A 65 -6.66 11.68 7.84
N ARG A 66 -5.60 12.48 7.77
CA ARG A 66 -4.32 12.05 7.22
C ARG A 66 -3.72 10.89 8.02
N GLU A 67 -3.77 10.95 9.35
CA GLU A 67 -3.34 9.86 10.23
C GLU A 67 -4.18 8.61 10.02
N LEU A 68 -5.50 8.75 9.94
CA LEU A 68 -6.45 7.66 9.68
C LEU A 68 -6.13 6.95 8.36
N LEU A 69 -5.92 7.72 7.29
CA LEU A 69 -5.53 7.19 5.99
C LEU A 69 -4.19 6.46 6.04
N ALA A 70 -3.20 7.02 6.73
CA ALA A 70 -1.89 6.39 6.87
C ALA A 70 -1.99 5.05 7.62
N LYS A 71 -2.81 4.96 8.67
CA LYS A 71 -3.06 3.71 9.40
C LYS A 71 -3.66 2.63 8.50
N ILE A 72 -4.71 2.97 7.74
CA ILE A 72 -5.34 1.99 6.85
C ILE A 72 -4.39 1.54 5.73
N VAL A 73 -3.68 2.47 5.11
CA VAL A 73 -2.68 2.15 4.06
C VAL A 73 -1.59 1.24 4.63
N TYR A 74 -1.07 1.53 5.82
CA TYR A 74 -0.06 0.70 6.46
C TYR A 74 -0.56 -0.70 6.79
N LEU A 75 -1.73 -0.81 7.42
CA LEU A 75 -2.30 -2.09 7.82
C LEU A 75 -2.66 -2.99 6.65
N GLU A 76 -3.09 -2.42 5.53
CA GLU A 76 -3.48 -3.18 4.34
C GLU A 76 -2.29 -3.49 3.41
N SER A 77 -1.25 -2.65 3.38
CA SER A 77 -0.25 -2.73 2.31
C SER A 77 1.19 -2.38 2.73
N SER A 78 1.57 -2.49 4.00
CA SER A 78 2.91 -2.13 4.50
C SER A 78 4.06 -2.89 3.82
N VAL A 79 3.82 -4.12 3.37
CA VAL A 79 4.82 -4.96 2.66
C VAL A 79 4.82 -4.77 1.15
N CYS A 80 3.92 -3.94 0.63
CA CYS A 80 3.75 -3.70 -0.79
C CYS A 80 4.56 -2.48 -1.26
N SER A 81 4.68 -2.33 -2.58
CA SER A 81 5.32 -1.17 -3.20
C SER A 81 4.58 0.14 -2.90
N SER A 82 5.29 1.26 -3.00
CA SER A 82 4.70 2.60 -2.85
C SER A 82 3.51 2.85 -3.80
N ASN A 83 3.52 2.25 -4.99
CA ASN A 83 2.41 2.40 -5.92
C ASN A 83 1.17 1.64 -5.45
N THR A 84 1.31 0.43 -4.91
CA THR A 84 0.20 -0.31 -4.30
C THR A 84 -0.37 0.43 -3.09
N GLN A 85 0.48 1.01 -2.25
CA GLN A 85 0.04 1.85 -1.12
C GLN A 85 -0.78 3.06 -1.58
N LYS A 86 -0.37 3.72 -2.67
CA LYS A 86 -1.16 4.81 -3.29
C LYS A 86 -2.48 4.31 -3.85
N ASP A 87 -2.51 3.13 -4.48
CA ASP A 87 -3.74 2.55 -5.01
C ASP A 87 -4.73 2.19 -3.88
N VAL A 88 -4.25 1.65 -2.75
CA VAL A 88 -5.07 1.41 -1.55
C VAL A 88 -5.65 2.73 -1.01
N CYS A 89 -4.84 3.78 -0.88
CA CYS A 89 -5.31 5.11 -0.50
C CYS A 89 -6.36 5.64 -1.48
N SER A 90 -6.14 5.46 -2.78
CA SER A 90 -7.06 5.89 -3.83
C SER A 90 -8.42 5.19 -3.75
N VAL A 91 -8.47 3.91 -3.35
CA VAL A 91 -9.74 3.21 -3.12
C VAL A 91 -10.57 3.90 -2.05
N VAL A 92 -9.95 4.41 -0.97
CA VAL A 92 -10.69 5.12 0.09
C VAL A 92 -11.35 6.39 -0.47
N PHE A 93 -10.60 7.21 -1.21
CA PHE A 93 -11.15 8.42 -1.86
C PHE A 93 -12.20 8.08 -2.93
N ASN A 94 -11.97 7.08 -3.75
CA ASN A 94 -12.93 6.62 -4.75
C ASN A 94 -14.26 6.16 -4.12
N ARG A 95 -14.21 5.54 -2.95
CA ARG A 95 -15.42 5.21 -2.16
C ARG A 95 -16.13 6.47 -1.70
N LEU A 96 -15.41 7.44 -1.13
CA LEU A 96 -15.98 8.72 -0.69
C LEU A 96 -16.65 9.46 -1.85
N GLU A 97 -15.93 9.65 -2.96
CA GLU A 97 -16.42 10.37 -4.15
C GLU A 97 -17.59 9.67 -4.85
N SER A 98 -17.68 8.34 -4.76
CA SER A 98 -18.76 7.60 -5.39
C SER A 98 -20.14 7.94 -4.83
N GLY A 99 -20.20 8.49 -3.60
CA GLY A 99 -21.45 8.74 -2.87
C GLY A 99 -22.29 7.49 -2.61
N LYS A 100 -21.72 6.29 -2.80
CA LYS A 100 -22.41 5.02 -2.55
C LYS A 100 -22.30 4.55 -1.10
N TRP A 101 -21.23 4.92 -0.41
CA TRP A 101 -21.03 4.66 1.01
C TRP A 101 -21.71 5.75 1.82
N LYS A 102 -22.99 5.52 2.22
CA LYS A 102 -23.86 6.56 2.82
C LYS A 102 -24.13 6.35 4.31
N LYS A 103 -23.46 5.42 4.96
CA LYS A 103 -23.67 5.19 6.37
C LYS A 103 -22.82 6.16 7.20
N ASP A 104 -23.51 7.10 7.86
CA ASP A 104 -22.91 8.00 8.83
C ASP A 104 -22.57 7.21 10.11
N MET A 105 -21.29 6.96 10.33
CA MET A 105 -20.79 6.10 11.42
C MET A 105 -20.64 6.89 12.74
N ASN A 106 -20.46 8.19 12.64
CA ASN A 106 -20.27 9.08 13.80
C ASN A 106 -21.50 9.91 14.15
N GLY A 107 -22.56 9.92 13.31
CA GLY A 107 -23.84 10.57 13.56
C GLY A 107 -23.83 12.08 13.40
N ASP A 108 -22.87 12.65 12.65
CA ASP A 108 -22.74 14.10 12.43
C ASP A 108 -23.52 14.62 11.21
N GLY A 109 -24.18 13.76 10.47
CA GLY A 109 -24.98 14.06 9.28
C GLY A 109 -24.17 14.25 8.02
N LYS A 110 -22.87 13.90 8.03
CA LYS A 110 -21.96 13.99 6.88
C LYS A 110 -21.31 12.64 6.61
N ILE A 111 -20.92 12.42 5.38
CA ILE A 111 -20.10 11.27 5.01
C ILE A 111 -18.67 11.75 4.83
N THR A 112 -17.79 11.23 5.65
CA THR A 112 -16.38 11.62 5.76
C THR A 112 -15.45 10.44 5.48
N LEU A 113 -14.15 10.68 5.47
CA LEU A 113 -13.15 9.60 5.39
C LEU A 113 -13.27 8.63 6.57
N TYR A 114 -13.67 9.11 7.75
CA TYR A 114 -13.95 8.25 8.90
C TYR A 114 -15.04 7.23 8.58
N ASP A 115 -16.15 7.67 8.00
CA ASP A 115 -17.28 6.79 7.66
C ASP A 115 -16.90 5.73 6.61
N ILE A 116 -16.04 6.09 5.66
CA ILE A 116 -15.54 5.15 4.66
C ILE A 116 -14.64 4.09 5.29
N VAL A 117 -13.73 4.49 6.19
CA VAL A 117 -12.77 3.58 6.82
C VAL A 117 -13.48 2.66 7.82
N TYR A 118 -14.38 3.21 8.65
CA TYR A 118 -15.13 2.44 9.65
C TYR A 118 -16.44 1.83 9.14
N TYR A 119 -16.69 1.94 7.84
CA TYR A 119 -17.85 1.26 7.25
C TYR A 119 -17.79 -0.26 7.54
N PRO A 120 -18.88 -0.90 7.94
CA PRO A 120 -18.88 -2.32 8.25
C PRO A 120 -18.29 -3.17 7.13
N CYS A 121 -17.36 -4.04 7.48
CA CYS A 121 -16.64 -4.93 6.55
C CYS A 121 -15.85 -4.24 5.43
N ALA A 122 -15.63 -2.92 5.50
CA ALA A 122 -14.88 -2.21 4.47
C ALA A 122 -13.38 -2.56 4.46
N PHE A 123 -12.82 -2.73 5.67
CA PHE A 123 -11.41 -3.05 5.86
C PHE A 123 -11.23 -4.04 7.01
N PHE A 124 -10.53 -5.13 6.74
CA PHE A 124 -10.35 -6.21 7.72
C PHE A 124 -9.61 -5.77 9.01
N PRO A 125 -8.55 -4.94 8.95
CA PRO A 125 -7.88 -4.44 10.15
C PRO A 125 -8.76 -3.63 11.10
N VAL A 126 -9.79 -2.97 10.58
CA VAL A 126 -10.78 -2.26 11.40
C VAL A 126 -11.62 -3.25 12.22
N LEU A 127 -12.07 -4.34 11.58
CA LEU A 127 -12.82 -5.42 12.26
C LEU A 127 -11.99 -6.09 13.35
N GLU A 128 -10.66 -6.20 13.14
CA GLU A 128 -9.75 -6.79 14.12
C GLU A 128 -9.34 -5.81 15.24
N GLY A 129 -9.84 -4.57 15.24
CA GLY A 129 -9.48 -3.55 16.25
C GLY A 129 -8.03 -3.09 16.20
N LYS A 130 -7.35 -3.22 15.05
CA LYS A 130 -5.92 -2.90 14.90
C LYS A 130 -5.63 -1.40 14.73
N MET A 131 -6.65 -0.59 14.48
CA MET A 131 -6.49 0.84 14.18
C MET A 131 -5.88 1.63 15.34
N ASP A 132 -6.28 1.35 16.58
CA ASP A 132 -5.87 2.13 17.75
C ASP A 132 -4.38 1.91 18.10
N SER A 133 -3.89 0.69 17.91
CA SER A 133 -2.50 0.34 18.18
C SER A 133 -1.56 0.55 16.99
N CYS A 134 -2.08 0.92 15.83
CA CYS A 134 -1.30 1.08 14.61
C CYS A 134 -0.45 2.36 14.65
N VAL A 135 0.85 2.20 14.36
CA VAL A 135 1.78 3.30 14.11
C VAL A 135 2.24 3.18 12.66
N PRO A 136 1.75 4.03 11.74
CA PRO A 136 2.12 3.99 10.34
C PRO A 136 3.60 4.35 10.13
N ASP A 137 4.21 3.77 9.11
CA ASP A 137 5.56 4.14 8.71
C ASP A 137 5.60 5.36 7.77
N ALA A 138 6.81 5.84 7.50
CA ALA A 138 7.01 6.99 6.62
C ALA A 138 6.53 6.73 5.17
N ASN A 139 6.50 5.48 4.71
CA ASN A 139 6.07 5.16 3.35
C ASN A 139 4.55 5.26 3.21
N ALA A 140 3.80 4.81 4.22
CA ALA A 140 2.35 4.98 4.28
C ALA A 140 1.97 6.48 4.23
N TYR A 141 2.63 7.34 5.02
CA TYR A 141 2.43 8.78 4.96
C TYR A 141 2.76 9.37 3.59
N LYS A 142 3.88 8.98 2.97
CA LYS A 142 4.25 9.46 1.62
C LYS A 142 3.21 9.06 0.57
N ALA A 143 2.66 7.86 0.66
CA ALA A 143 1.63 7.40 -0.25
C ALA A 143 0.33 8.22 -0.09
N VAL A 144 -0.09 8.48 1.14
CA VAL A 144 -1.24 9.32 1.48
C VAL A 144 -1.03 10.76 0.99
N ASP A 145 0.11 11.38 1.31
CA ASP A 145 0.44 12.74 0.88
C ASP A 145 0.44 12.88 -0.65
N TYR A 146 0.92 11.84 -1.35
CA TYR A 146 0.90 11.83 -2.81
C TYR A 146 -0.53 11.90 -3.34
N VAL A 147 -1.45 11.08 -2.81
CA VAL A 147 -2.85 11.04 -3.26
C VAL A 147 -3.59 12.31 -2.87
N ILE A 148 -3.36 12.84 -1.67
CA ILE A 148 -3.92 14.13 -1.24
C ILE A 148 -3.52 15.25 -2.21
N LYS A 149 -2.24 15.28 -2.62
CA LYS A 149 -1.72 16.32 -3.50
C LYS A 149 -2.15 16.16 -4.96
N ASN A 150 -2.17 14.94 -5.47
CA ASN A 150 -2.28 14.66 -6.91
C ASN A 150 -3.61 14.05 -7.34
N GLY A 151 -4.42 13.56 -6.40
CA GLY A 151 -5.63 12.78 -6.64
C GLY A 151 -5.36 11.26 -6.74
N PRO A 152 -6.41 10.46 -6.92
CA PRO A 152 -6.32 9.02 -7.05
C PRO A 152 -5.43 8.56 -8.18
N THR A 153 -4.71 7.45 -7.97
CA THR A 153 -3.82 6.82 -8.97
C THR A 153 -4.53 5.79 -9.84
N ILE A 154 -5.76 5.43 -9.47
CA ILE A 154 -6.63 4.48 -10.17
C ILE A 154 -7.97 5.14 -10.48
N PRO A 155 -8.70 4.66 -11.51
CA PRO A 155 -9.99 5.25 -11.88
C PRO A 155 -11.02 5.23 -10.75
N THR A 156 -11.91 6.21 -10.72
CA THR A 156 -12.91 6.41 -9.64
C THR A 156 -13.91 5.25 -9.49
N TYR A 157 -14.11 4.43 -10.54
CA TYR A 157 -14.93 3.23 -10.45
C TYR A 157 -14.25 2.06 -9.76
N VAL A 158 -12.90 2.08 -9.57
CA VAL A 158 -12.14 1.06 -8.84
C VAL A 158 -12.25 1.34 -7.35
N ARG A 159 -13.07 0.57 -6.65
CA ARG A 159 -13.45 0.79 -5.25
C ARG A 159 -13.19 -0.39 -4.34
N TYR A 160 -12.62 -1.46 -4.88
CA TYR A 160 -12.35 -2.69 -4.15
C TYR A 160 -10.93 -3.15 -4.43
N PHE A 161 -10.35 -3.79 -3.44
CA PHE A 161 -9.11 -4.54 -3.59
C PHE A 161 -9.15 -5.78 -2.69
N ARG A 162 -8.39 -6.79 -3.06
CA ARG A 162 -8.26 -8.02 -2.29
C ARG A 162 -6.89 -8.64 -2.52
N SER A 163 -6.35 -9.32 -1.51
CA SER A 163 -5.15 -10.14 -1.66
C SER A 163 -5.49 -11.48 -2.34
N ASP A 164 -4.47 -12.12 -2.93
CA ASP A 164 -4.53 -13.33 -3.76
C ASP A 164 -5.37 -14.48 -3.17
N ARG A 165 -5.36 -14.66 -1.84
CA ARG A 165 -5.91 -15.86 -1.16
C ARG A 165 -7.39 -16.14 -1.39
N HIS A 166 -8.16 -15.14 -1.83
CA HIS A 166 -9.61 -15.22 -1.91
C HIS A 166 -10.18 -14.71 -3.23
N PHE A 167 -9.33 -14.63 -4.26
CA PHE A 167 -9.66 -13.95 -5.50
C PHE A 167 -10.76 -14.66 -6.32
N THR A 168 -10.77 -16.00 -6.31
CA THR A 168 -11.73 -16.79 -7.09
C THR A 168 -13.18 -16.59 -6.65
N GLU A 169 -13.43 -16.40 -5.35
CA GLU A 169 -14.78 -16.19 -4.83
C GLU A 169 -15.43 -14.90 -5.37
N TRP A 170 -14.65 -13.85 -5.57
CA TRP A 170 -15.16 -12.57 -6.05
C TRP A 170 -15.55 -12.58 -7.52
N TYR A 171 -14.87 -13.36 -8.36
CA TYR A 171 -15.27 -13.50 -9.77
C TYR A 171 -16.66 -14.11 -9.92
N ASP A 172 -17.00 -15.08 -9.09
CA ASP A 172 -18.32 -15.72 -9.09
C ASP A 172 -19.42 -14.73 -8.66
N GLU A 173 -19.05 -13.68 -7.92
CA GLU A 173 -19.95 -12.61 -7.47
C GLU A 173 -20.00 -11.39 -8.43
N GLY A 174 -19.36 -11.47 -9.59
CA GLY A 174 -19.36 -10.40 -10.60
C GLY A 174 -18.28 -9.33 -10.40
N TYR A 175 -17.17 -9.67 -9.72
CA TYR A 175 -16.02 -8.77 -9.65
C TYR A 175 -15.36 -8.61 -11.02
N ILE A 176 -15.07 -7.36 -11.38
CA ILE A 176 -14.35 -6.99 -12.60
C ILE A 176 -13.00 -6.40 -12.19
N GLY A 177 -11.91 -7.10 -12.55
CA GLY A 177 -10.55 -6.67 -12.27
C GLY A 177 -10.12 -5.49 -13.13
N TYR A 178 -9.44 -4.53 -12.52
CA TYR A 178 -8.78 -3.42 -13.21
C TYR A 178 -7.28 -3.70 -13.40
N HIS A 179 -6.56 -3.96 -12.32
CA HIS A 179 -5.16 -4.42 -12.37
C HIS A 179 -4.78 -5.23 -11.13
N ASN A 180 -3.63 -5.93 -11.24
CA ASN A 180 -2.97 -6.63 -10.14
C ASN A 180 -1.58 -6.00 -9.90
N ARG A 181 -1.25 -5.74 -8.64
CA ARG A 181 0.07 -5.28 -8.21
C ARG A 181 0.39 -5.80 -6.81
N ASP A 182 1.59 -6.36 -6.63
CA ASP A 182 2.04 -6.94 -5.35
C ASP A 182 1.07 -7.98 -4.78
N ASN A 183 0.45 -8.81 -5.63
CA ASN A 183 -0.60 -9.78 -5.29
C ASN A 183 -1.87 -9.14 -4.68
N MET A 184 -2.10 -7.87 -4.92
CA MET A 184 -3.35 -7.19 -4.64
C MET A 184 -4.10 -6.92 -5.93
N TYR A 185 -5.34 -7.36 -5.99
CA TYR A 185 -6.23 -7.25 -7.13
C TYR A 185 -7.18 -6.08 -6.90
N PHE A 186 -7.09 -5.08 -7.76
CA PHE A 186 -7.91 -3.87 -7.73
C PHE A 186 -9.00 -3.95 -8.78
N GLY A 187 -10.23 -3.58 -8.42
CA GLY A 187 -11.35 -3.64 -9.34
C GLY A 187 -12.66 -3.09 -8.78
N TYR A 188 -13.76 -3.54 -9.37
CA TYR A 188 -15.11 -3.08 -9.06
C TYR A 188 -16.13 -4.19 -9.29
N PHE A 189 -17.34 -3.99 -8.77
CA PHE A 189 -18.49 -4.83 -9.05
C PHE A 189 -19.49 -4.02 -9.88
N GLU A 190 -19.95 -4.57 -11.01
CA GLU A 190 -20.98 -3.96 -11.84
C GLU A 190 -22.34 -4.14 -11.18
N GLY A 191 -23.05 -3.02 -10.96
CA GLY A 191 -24.39 -3.06 -10.34
C GLY A 191 -24.40 -3.25 -8.84
N TRP A 192 -23.25 -3.42 -8.17
CA TRP A 192 -23.20 -3.53 -6.71
C TRP A 192 -23.41 -2.16 -6.06
N GLU A 193 -24.54 -2.03 -5.40
CA GLU A 193 -24.78 -0.96 -4.45
C GLU A 193 -24.37 -1.43 -3.05
N GLN A 194 -23.92 -0.47 -2.26
CA GLN A 194 -23.47 -0.69 -0.90
C GLN A 194 -24.52 -1.39 -0.03
N GLY A 195 -24.08 -2.35 0.81
CA GLY A 195 -24.93 -2.99 1.83
C GLY A 195 -25.45 -4.38 1.50
N GLN A 196 -24.92 -5.02 0.48
CA GLN A 196 -25.25 -6.42 0.12
C GLN A 196 -24.26 -7.44 0.71
N TRP A 197 -23.62 -7.12 1.84
CA TRP A 197 -22.80 -8.08 2.61
C TRP A 197 -23.60 -8.73 3.73
#